data_9c09c5fe143d6e5feceba5938890dd35
#
_entry.id   9c09c5fe143d6e5feceba5938890dd35
#
_cell.length_a   1.000
_cell.length_b   1.000
_cell.length_c   1.000
_cell.angle_alpha   90.00
_cell.angle_beta   90.00
_cell.angle_gamma   90.00
#
_symmetry.space_group_name_H-M   'P 1'
#
loop_
_entity.id
_entity.type
_entity.pdbx_description
1 polymer ?
#
loop_
_entity_poly.entity_id
_entity_poly.type
_entity_poly.pdbx_seq_one_letter_code
_entity_poly.pdbx_strand_id
1 'polypeptide(L)'
;MKPMKKFSLLLMAAMAVFAVSCEKNPGGDGGDGGDGGDGGSNGSSEYYTTLGTQQSRDNAGNLIPNTYDLGNGNQEYPFKGHVTLDASKKYLLRGWVYITDGSSITIPAGTVILGDKDTKAALIIERGGKIHATGTAQKPIVFTSEQPAGSRRPGDWGGIIICGKAKNNLNEMQIEGGPRTKHGGDDDADNSGELQYVRVEFAGYPFKTDQEINGITFGSVGSGTKIDHLQVSYSNDDSYEWFGGTADYKYLVSYHGWDDDFDTDNGFSGKVQYALAVRHPKIADQSLSNSFESDNNADAKTVAPYTTARFCNVTLIGPMAQDETFFNTSYDVSNPGAAYIDGGGLFPNNGSRLGQYQAGVQIRRNSRLSLQNAVIAGYPVGVMIENDKLAGTQENATATGSTFKNIFLAGYQDNAADAKFDNKTAQSFGILGSDINKKWQDSRSADGKNFTEGEISFSHAYLLAAERGNKIFETIAELGLNQPNSLLANPNYGPKAGSPLLSVPAADGFTDSGFAGAFKSDAEADNWMNGWTSFTPQTNVY
;
A
#
# COMPACT_ATOMS: atom_id res chain seq x y z
N MET A 1 -33.74 -45.93 35.89
CA MET A 1 -32.51 -45.17 35.56
C MET A 1 -32.89 -43.98 34.71
N LYS A 2 -32.74 -42.79 35.27
CA LYS A 2 -33.08 -41.52 34.59
C LYS A 2 -31.91 -41.05 33.72
N PRO A 3 -32.14 -40.44 32.53
CA PRO A 3 -31.06 -39.87 31.77
C PRO A 3 -30.73 -38.44 32.25
N MET A 4 -29.42 -38.19 32.39
CA MET A 4 -28.86 -36.89 32.74
C MET A 4 -28.98 -35.91 31.57
N LYS A 5 -29.49 -34.71 31.85
CA LYS A 5 -29.54 -33.57 30.94
C LYS A 5 -28.14 -32.97 30.77
N LYS A 6 -27.69 -32.83 29.52
CA LYS A 6 -26.52 -32.01 29.18
C LYS A 6 -26.91 -30.54 29.14
N PHE A 7 -26.27 -29.73 29.98
CA PHE A 7 -26.32 -28.26 29.87
C PHE A 7 -25.33 -27.82 28.80
N SER A 8 -25.84 -27.19 27.75
CA SER A 8 -25.03 -26.42 26.82
C SER A 8 -24.89 -24.99 27.35
N LEU A 9 -23.67 -24.61 27.66
CA LEU A 9 -23.33 -23.23 28.02
C LEU A 9 -23.05 -22.46 26.72
N LEU A 10 -23.96 -21.58 26.39
CA LEU A 10 -23.82 -20.63 25.27
C LEU A 10 -23.03 -19.43 25.81
N LEU A 11 -21.79 -19.26 25.38
CA LEU A 11 -21.00 -18.09 25.69
C LEU A 11 -21.22 -17.07 24.55
N MET A 12 -22.09 -16.11 24.78
CA MET A 12 -22.17 -14.91 23.94
C MET A 12 -21.04 -13.95 24.34
N ALA A 13 -20.06 -13.78 23.50
CA ALA A 13 -19.13 -12.66 23.60
C ALA A 13 -19.79 -11.43 22.95
N ALA A 14 -20.20 -10.48 23.77
CA ALA A 14 -20.63 -9.17 23.33
C ALA A 14 -19.38 -8.32 23.10
N MET A 15 -19.09 -7.97 21.86
CA MET A 15 -18.17 -6.87 21.55
C MET A 15 -18.87 -5.55 21.81
N ALA A 16 -18.45 -4.84 22.84
CA ALA A 16 -18.86 -3.48 23.10
C ALA A 16 -17.98 -2.54 22.27
N VAL A 17 -18.57 -1.93 21.27
CA VAL A 17 -17.99 -0.80 20.54
C VAL A 17 -18.13 0.42 21.44
N PHE A 18 -17.02 0.95 21.94
CA PHE A 18 -17.00 2.25 22.61
C PHE A 18 -16.85 3.34 21.55
N ALA A 19 -17.99 3.94 21.17
CA ALA A 19 -17.99 5.25 20.54
C ALA A 19 -17.76 6.30 21.61
N VAL A 20 -16.63 6.97 21.61
CA VAL A 20 -16.40 8.14 22.45
C VAL A 20 -16.93 9.37 21.72
N SER A 21 -18.14 9.78 22.10
CA SER A 21 -18.72 11.07 21.76
C SER A 21 -18.14 12.13 22.71
N CYS A 22 -17.51 13.16 22.18
CA CYS A 22 -17.17 14.35 22.94
C CYS A 22 -18.39 15.23 23.10
N GLU A 23 -19.05 15.18 24.24
CA GLU A 23 -20.00 16.19 24.67
C GLU A 23 -19.31 17.33 25.41
N LYS A 24 -19.56 18.55 24.97
CA LYS A 24 -19.19 19.80 25.68
C LYS A 24 -20.12 20.00 26.87
N ASN A 25 -19.55 20.24 28.02
CA ASN A 25 -20.29 20.73 29.18
C ASN A 25 -20.00 22.23 29.40
N PRO A 26 -20.99 23.07 29.54
CA PRO A 26 -20.80 24.47 29.87
C PRO A 26 -21.04 24.76 31.37
N GLY A 27 -20.12 25.52 31.95
CA GLY A 27 -20.44 26.45 33.02
C GLY A 27 -20.29 26.00 34.47
N GLY A 28 -19.48 26.72 35.22
CA GLY A 28 -19.42 26.71 36.66
C GLY A 28 -18.36 27.66 37.17
N ASP A 29 -18.82 28.83 37.52
CA ASP A 29 -18.14 30.00 38.03
C ASP A 29 -17.60 29.80 39.46
N GLY A 30 -16.51 30.53 39.83
CA GLY A 30 -16.27 30.85 41.25
C GLY A 30 -14.85 30.74 41.79
N GLY A 31 -14.09 31.85 41.80
CA GLY A 31 -13.45 32.31 43.03
C GLY A 31 -11.94 32.15 43.25
N ASP A 32 -11.23 33.17 42.90
CA ASP A 32 -10.28 33.97 43.70
C ASP A 32 -8.98 33.37 44.29
N GLY A 33 -7.85 34.05 43.98
CA GLY A 33 -6.78 34.33 44.94
C GLY A 33 -5.39 33.77 44.68
N GLY A 34 -4.45 34.60 44.18
CA GLY A 34 -3.06 34.48 44.62
C GLY A 34 -1.95 34.43 43.58
N ASP A 35 -1.60 35.55 43.12
CA ASP A 35 -0.25 36.14 42.90
C ASP A 35 0.98 35.23 42.65
N GLY A 36 1.73 35.57 41.62
CA GLY A 36 3.19 35.46 41.57
C GLY A 36 3.83 34.51 40.59
N GLY A 37 4.28 34.99 39.46
CA GLY A 37 5.33 34.33 38.71
C GLY A 37 5.17 34.39 37.19
N ASP A 38 5.51 35.54 36.65
CA ASP A 38 5.79 35.75 35.23
C ASP A 38 6.86 34.75 34.75
N GLY A 39 6.48 33.87 33.85
CA GLY A 39 7.31 32.90 33.19
C GLY A 39 6.66 32.54 31.86
N GLY A 40 6.48 33.54 31.00
CA GLY A 40 6.01 33.33 29.64
C GLY A 40 6.93 32.40 28.87
N SER A 41 6.65 31.11 28.89
CA SER A 41 7.17 30.19 27.88
C SER A 41 6.41 30.42 26.57
N ASN A 42 6.90 31.37 25.78
CA ASN A 42 6.67 31.37 24.37
C ASN A 42 7.20 30.02 23.86
N GLY A 43 6.31 29.06 23.66
CA GLY A 43 6.61 27.82 22.94
C GLY A 43 6.91 28.15 21.47
N SER A 44 8.07 28.72 21.21
CA SER A 44 8.67 28.65 19.91
C SER A 44 8.96 27.16 19.66
N SER A 45 8.23 26.51 18.75
CA SER A 45 8.61 25.21 18.22
C SER A 45 10.05 25.36 17.72
N GLU A 46 11.00 24.79 18.45
CA GLU A 46 12.42 24.92 18.14
C GLU A 46 12.69 24.10 16.87
N TYR A 47 12.95 24.79 15.78
CA TYR A 47 13.31 24.15 14.52
C TYR A 47 14.78 23.78 14.54
N TYR A 48 15.11 22.60 14.05
CA TYR A 48 16.48 22.23 13.76
C TYR A 48 16.91 22.80 12.41
N THR A 49 18.12 23.34 12.34
CA THR A 49 18.68 23.96 11.13
C THR A 49 19.85 23.17 10.56
N THR A 50 20.20 22.03 11.16
CA THR A 50 21.25 21.13 10.70
C THR A 50 20.68 19.75 10.46
N LEU A 51 21.08 19.10 9.36
CA LEU A 51 20.67 17.76 9.01
C LEU A 51 21.80 17.09 8.22
N GLY A 52 22.16 15.83 8.54
CA GLY A 52 23.20 15.08 7.82
C GLY A 52 24.64 15.56 8.04
N THR A 53 24.91 16.33 9.08
CA THR A 53 26.22 16.91 9.37
C THR A 53 26.97 16.21 10.50
N GLN A 54 26.25 15.59 11.43
CA GLN A 54 26.83 14.88 12.56
C GLN A 54 27.13 13.44 12.16
N GLN A 55 28.35 12.97 12.40
CA GLN A 55 28.69 11.56 12.17
C GLN A 55 27.99 10.67 13.20
N SER A 56 27.39 9.58 12.72
CA SER A 56 26.64 8.63 13.53
C SER A 56 27.51 7.86 14.49
N ARG A 57 26.92 7.43 15.61
CA ARG A 57 27.56 6.58 16.61
C ARG A 57 26.77 5.31 16.82
N ASP A 58 27.50 4.23 17.10
CA ASP A 58 26.90 2.98 17.55
C ASP A 58 26.41 3.05 19.01
N ASN A 59 25.77 2.00 19.50
CA ASN A 59 25.25 1.93 20.87
C ASN A 59 26.37 1.96 21.95
N ALA A 60 27.61 1.71 21.57
CA ALA A 60 28.79 1.83 22.45
C ALA A 60 29.42 3.24 22.40
N GLY A 61 28.88 4.14 21.57
CA GLY A 61 29.36 5.51 21.40
C GLY A 61 30.50 5.68 20.39
N ASN A 62 30.91 4.62 19.69
CA ASN A 62 31.96 4.68 18.66
C ASN A 62 31.40 5.29 17.38
N LEU A 63 32.21 6.07 16.66
CA LEU A 63 31.84 6.61 15.36
C LEU A 63 31.62 5.49 14.32
N ILE A 64 30.49 5.54 13.63
CA ILE A 64 30.23 4.64 12.49
C ILE A 64 30.92 5.23 11.25
N PRO A 65 31.84 4.52 10.60
CA PRO A 65 32.55 5.04 9.46
C PRO A 65 31.63 5.50 8.33
N ASN A 66 31.91 6.69 7.82
CA ASN A 66 31.22 7.30 6.67
C ASN A 66 29.68 7.34 6.76
N THR A 67 29.13 7.37 8.00
CA THR A 67 27.68 7.42 8.24
C THR A 67 27.33 8.66 9.06
N TYR A 68 26.25 9.37 8.66
CA TYR A 68 25.85 10.64 9.24
C TYR A 68 24.36 10.64 9.61
N ASP A 69 24.02 11.25 10.76
CA ASP A 69 22.65 11.24 11.27
C ASP A 69 21.73 12.18 10.49
N LEU A 70 20.57 11.67 10.09
CA LEU A 70 19.39 12.44 9.74
C LEU A 70 18.42 12.35 10.92
N GLY A 71 18.36 13.42 11.73
CA GLY A 71 17.57 13.45 12.97
C GLY A 71 18.40 13.13 14.21
N ASN A 72 17.72 12.96 15.34
CA ASN A 72 18.34 12.77 16.65
C ASN A 72 17.75 11.62 17.49
N GLY A 73 16.87 10.83 16.88
CA GLY A 73 16.17 9.72 17.54
C GLY A 73 14.80 10.08 18.14
N ASN A 74 14.45 11.36 18.24
CA ASN A 74 13.14 11.79 18.73
C ASN A 74 12.08 11.70 17.63
N GLN A 75 10.83 11.51 18.00
CA GLN A 75 9.69 11.56 17.06
C GLN A 75 9.25 13.00 16.75
N GLU A 76 10.09 13.96 17.00
CA GLU A 76 9.88 15.39 16.74
C GLU A 76 11.22 16.02 16.34
N TYR A 77 11.51 15.99 15.03
CA TYR A 77 12.68 16.66 14.47
C TYR A 77 12.27 17.56 13.30
N PRO A 78 11.64 18.71 13.56
CA PRO A 78 11.23 19.65 12.52
C PRO A 78 12.46 20.38 11.96
N PHE A 79 12.89 20.01 10.78
CA PHE A 79 13.98 20.66 10.06
C PHE A 79 13.48 21.87 9.29
N LYS A 80 14.17 23.01 9.43
CA LYS A 80 13.91 24.22 8.67
C LYS A 80 15.18 24.69 7.95
N GLY A 81 15.09 24.73 6.62
CA GLY A 81 16.18 25.12 5.74
C GLY A 81 16.26 24.26 4.48
N HIS A 82 17.37 24.35 3.80
CA HIS A 82 17.64 23.58 2.59
C HIS A 82 18.93 22.79 2.79
N VAL A 83 18.85 21.47 2.60
CA VAL A 83 20.00 20.57 2.72
C VAL A 83 20.18 19.77 1.45
N THR A 84 21.42 19.60 1.03
CA THR A 84 21.81 18.65 -0.02
C THR A 84 22.74 17.61 0.60
N LEU A 85 22.36 16.35 0.49
CA LEU A 85 23.16 15.23 0.97
C LEU A 85 24.36 14.97 0.03
N ASP A 86 25.33 14.23 0.51
CA ASP A 86 26.54 13.84 -0.23
C ASP A 86 26.47 12.34 -0.54
N ALA A 87 26.35 11.97 -1.81
CA ALA A 87 26.24 10.57 -2.23
C ALA A 87 27.47 9.71 -1.91
N SER A 88 28.60 10.29 -1.50
CA SER A 88 29.77 9.55 -1.02
C SER A 88 29.61 9.08 0.43
N LYS A 89 28.57 9.49 1.12
CA LYS A 89 28.23 9.18 2.50
C LYS A 89 27.03 8.28 2.59
N LYS A 90 26.90 7.56 3.71
CA LYS A 90 25.68 6.91 4.14
C LYS A 90 24.98 7.78 5.18
N TYR A 91 23.69 7.63 5.28
CA TYR A 91 22.91 8.38 6.25
C TYR A 91 22.09 7.42 7.12
N LEU A 92 22.03 7.71 8.42
CA LEU A 92 21.20 7.01 9.39
C LEU A 92 20.03 7.92 9.77
N LEU A 93 18.82 7.57 9.26
CA LEU A 93 17.59 8.27 9.62
C LEU A 93 17.17 7.81 11.02
N ARG A 94 17.05 8.75 11.96
CA ARG A 94 16.77 8.49 13.37
C ARG A 94 15.62 9.33 13.88
N GLY A 95 14.59 8.65 14.40
CA GLY A 95 13.34 9.28 14.81
C GLY A 95 12.54 9.80 13.62
N TRP A 96 11.63 10.71 13.86
CA TRP A 96 10.78 11.29 12.82
C TRP A 96 11.30 12.64 12.38
N VAL A 97 11.81 12.68 11.16
CA VAL A 97 12.39 13.89 10.56
C VAL A 97 11.37 14.56 9.66
N TYR A 98 10.97 15.76 10.04
CA TYR A 98 10.00 16.56 9.29
C TYR A 98 10.72 17.60 8.44
N ILE A 99 10.54 17.57 7.13
CA ILE A 99 10.93 18.66 6.23
C ILE A 99 9.77 19.65 6.20
N THR A 100 9.90 20.75 6.92
CA THR A 100 8.82 21.68 7.21
C THR A 100 8.51 22.61 6.03
N ASP A 101 7.41 23.35 6.11
CA ASP A 101 7.00 24.32 5.09
C ASP A 101 8.14 25.29 4.73
N GLY A 102 8.36 25.50 3.42
CA GLY A 102 9.44 26.31 2.88
C GLY A 102 10.84 25.69 2.99
N SER A 103 10.94 24.43 3.42
CA SER A 103 12.21 23.70 3.55
C SER A 103 12.37 22.64 2.48
N SER A 104 13.59 22.15 2.26
CA SER A 104 13.82 21.04 1.33
C SER A 104 14.98 20.14 1.72
N ILE A 105 14.88 18.87 1.30
CA ILE A 105 15.97 17.91 1.29
C ILE A 105 16.26 17.47 -0.14
N THR A 106 17.52 17.58 -0.56
CA THR A 106 18.01 17.08 -1.86
C THR A 106 18.88 15.86 -1.63
N ILE A 107 18.51 14.76 -2.28
CA ILE A 107 19.13 13.45 -2.15
C ILE A 107 19.72 13.04 -3.51
N PRO A 108 21.03 13.10 -3.70
CA PRO A 108 21.67 12.79 -4.98
C PRO A 108 21.59 11.30 -5.33
N ALA A 109 21.72 11.00 -6.62
CA ALA A 109 21.76 9.63 -7.15
C ALA A 109 22.81 8.75 -6.48
N GLY A 110 22.40 7.55 -6.07
CA GLY A 110 23.27 6.57 -5.41
C GLY A 110 23.41 6.75 -3.90
N THR A 111 22.70 7.70 -3.29
CA THR A 111 22.67 7.87 -1.83
C THR A 111 21.97 6.68 -1.17
N VAL A 112 22.54 6.20 -0.05
CA VAL A 112 21.94 5.18 0.82
C VAL A 112 21.53 5.81 2.13
N ILE A 113 20.27 5.60 2.52
CA ILE A 113 19.68 6.05 3.78
C ILE A 113 19.19 4.82 4.53
N LEU A 114 19.68 4.65 5.74
CA LEU A 114 19.39 3.54 6.63
C LEU A 114 18.35 3.98 7.65
N GLY A 115 17.22 3.32 7.72
CA GLY A 115 16.19 3.58 8.74
C GLY A 115 16.56 2.90 10.05
N ASP A 116 16.70 3.69 11.11
CA ASP A 116 16.98 3.20 12.47
C ASP A 116 15.73 2.51 13.04
N LYS A 117 15.90 1.24 13.36
CA LYS A 117 14.82 0.38 13.88
C LYS A 117 14.38 0.79 15.29
N ASP A 118 15.33 1.09 16.15
CA ASP A 118 15.06 1.37 17.56
C ASP A 118 14.22 2.64 17.73
N THR A 119 14.44 3.62 16.86
CA THR A 119 13.68 4.88 16.87
C THR A 119 12.48 4.89 15.94
N LYS A 120 12.22 3.77 15.22
CA LYS A 120 11.08 3.67 14.28
C LYS A 120 11.09 4.81 13.28
N ALA A 121 12.24 5.03 12.69
CA ALA A 121 12.56 6.20 11.90
C ALA A 121 11.58 6.43 10.74
N ALA A 122 11.21 7.68 10.46
CA ALA A 122 10.41 8.06 9.30
C ALA A 122 10.87 9.40 8.72
N LEU A 123 10.79 9.54 7.40
CA LEU A 123 11.01 10.81 6.71
C LEU A 123 9.67 11.40 6.29
N ILE A 124 9.33 12.56 6.84
CA ILE A 124 8.03 13.20 6.65
C ILE A 124 8.22 14.55 5.94
N ILE A 125 7.64 14.68 4.78
CA ILE A 125 7.58 15.95 4.04
C ILE A 125 6.26 16.61 4.40
N GLU A 126 6.30 17.69 5.20
CA GLU A 126 5.10 18.44 5.56
C GLU A 126 4.56 19.27 4.39
N ARG A 127 3.32 19.72 4.46
CA ARG A 127 2.73 20.62 3.44
C ARG A 127 3.63 21.83 3.19
N GLY A 128 4.06 21.99 1.93
CA GLY A 128 4.98 23.07 1.54
C GLY A 128 6.46 22.77 1.74
N GLY A 129 6.80 21.65 2.41
CA GLY A 129 8.14 21.07 2.38
C GLY A 129 8.39 20.35 1.04
N LYS A 130 9.65 20.09 0.68
CA LYS A 130 9.99 19.43 -0.58
C LYS A 130 11.07 18.36 -0.41
N ILE A 131 10.89 17.28 -1.16
CA ILE A 131 11.92 16.27 -1.37
C ILE A 131 12.39 16.29 -2.83
N HIS A 132 13.70 16.32 -3.04
CA HIS A 132 14.32 16.17 -4.35
C HIS A 132 15.21 14.94 -4.34
N ALA A 133 14.63 13.78 -4.63
CA ALA A 133 15.28 12.47 -4.63
C ALA A 133 15.33 11.94 -6.07
N THR A 134 16.34 12.37 -6.82
CA THR A 134 16.49 12.02 -8.25
C THR A 134 17.67 11.09 -8.44
N GLY A 135 17.39 9.79 -8.45
CA GLY A 135 18.32 8.73 -8.79
C GLY A 135 18.47 8.56 -10.30
N THR A 136 19.14 7.49 -10.68
CA THR A 136 19.22 7.00 -12.07
C THR A 136 19.12 5.48 -12.09
N ALA A 137 18.91 4.89 -13.26
CA ALA A 137 18.87 3.44 -13.38
C ALA A 137 20.18 2.76 -12.89
N GLN A 138 21.32 3.41 -13.07
CA GLN A 138 22.63 2.87 -12.63
C GLN A 138 22.99 3.27 -11.19
N LYS A 139 22.33 4.29 -10.65
CA LYS A 139 22.59 4.82 -9.29
C LYS A 139 21.25 5.15 -8.63
N PRO A 140 20.40 4.16 -8.31
CA PRO A 140 19.16 4.41 -7.58
C PRO A 140 19.48 4.96 -6.18
N ILE A 141 18.56 5.72 -5.64
CA ILE A 141 18.56 6.10 -4.23
C ILE A 141 17.91 4.96 -3.45
N VAL A 142 18.49 4.59 -2.30
CA VAL A 142 18.00 3.47 -1.49
C VAL A 142 17.71 3.92 -0.08
N PHE A 143 16.47 3.73 0.33
CA PHE A 143 16.06 3.77 1.74
C PHE A 143 15.85 2.32 2.18
N THR A 144 16.53 1.88 3.22
CA THR A 144 16.46 0.49 3.69
C THR A 144 16.63 0.41 5.21
N SER A 145 16.40 -0.76 5.79
CA SER A 145 16.69 -1.01 7.20
C SER A 145 18.18 -0.87 7.50
N GLU A 146 18.52 -0.32 8.67
CA GLU A 146 19.90 -0.28 9.18
C GLU A 146 20.45 -1.66 9.53
N GLN A 147 19.56 -2.63 9.68
CA GLN A 147 19.96 -3.98 10.07
C GLN A 147 20.91 -4.62 9.06
N PRO A 148 21.83 -5.47 9.49
CA PRO A 148 22.75 -6.16 8.60
C PRO A 148 22.02 -6.97 7.52
N ALA A 149 22.69 -7.15 6.37
CA ALA A 149 22.22 -8.05 5.33
C ALA A 149 21.89 -9.44 5.90
N GLY A 150 20.72 -9.98 5.55
CA GLY A 150 20.19 -11.23 6.09
C GLY A 150 19.37 -11.08 7.39
N SER A 151 19.41 -9.91 8.04
CA SER A 151 18.67 -9.66 9.29
C SER A 151 17.53 -8.65 9.15
N ARG A 152 17.40 -8.03 7.99
CA ARG A 152 16.35 -7.04 7.70
C ARG A 152 14.98 -7.68 7.65
N ARG A 153 13.98 -7.00 8.22
CA ARG A 153 12.59 -7.49 8.28
C ARG A 153 11.60 -6.39 7.90
N PRO A 154 10.43 -6.76 7.36
CA PRO A 154 9.33 -5.82 7.18
C PRO A 154 9.06 -5.03 8.47
N GLY A 155 8.81 -3.73 8.35
CA GLY A 155 8.54 -2.87 9.49
C GLY A 155 9.74 -2.56 10.38
N ASP A 156 10.97 -2.74 9.91
CA ASP A 156 12.15 -2.31 10.68
C ASP A 156 12.19 -0.80 10.90
N TRP A 157 11.59 -0.03 10.02
CA TRP A 157 11.46 1.43 10.13
C TRP A 157 10.11 1.91 9.58
N GLY A 158 9.76 3.18 9.80
CA GLY A 158 8.45 3.71 9.40
C GLY A 158 8.26 3.72 7.90
N GLY A 159 8.90 4.63 7.20
CA GLY A 159 8.69 4.82 5.77
C GLY A 159 8.87 6.28 5.34
N ILE A 160 8.38 6.59 4.14
CA ILE A 160 8.38 7.96 3.61
C ILE A 160 6.94 8.46 3.54
N ILE A 161 6.68 9.62 4.12
CA ILE A 161 5.37 10.28 4.12
C ILE A 161 5.49 11.63 3.42
N ILE A 162 4.62 11.88 2.42
CA ILE A 162 4.61 13.14 1.68
C ILE A 162 3.23 13.77 1.78
N CYS A 163 3.16 14.96 2.39
CA CYS A 163 1.94 15.69 2.63
C CYS A 163 1.87 16.94 1.73
N GLY A 164 0.95 16.91 0.77
CA GLY A 164 0.68 18.01 -0.15
C GLY A 164 -0.54 18.85 0.24
N LYS A 165 -0.84 19.83 -0.62
CA LYS A 165 -1.93 20.82 -0.48
C LYS A 165 -3.07 20.61 -1.47
N ALA A 166 -3.07 19.51 -2.24
CA ALA A 166 -4.17 19.18 -3.14
C ALA A 166 -5.42 18.74 -2.35
N LYS A 167 -6.55 18.65 -3.05
CA LYS A 167 -7.81 18.25 -2.42
C LYS A 167 -7.81 16.80 -1.99
N ASN A 168 -8.51 16.56 -0.89
CA ASN A 168 -9.07 15.28 -0.49
C ASN A 168 -10.56 15.48 -0.09
N ASN A 169 -11.28 14.41 0.18
CA ASN A 169 -12.71 14.51 0.49
C ASN A 169 -13.04 14.76 1.98
N LEU A 170 -12.03 14.98 2.80
CA LEU A 170 -12.16 15.37 4.21
C LEU A 170 -11.56 16.76 4.50
N ASN A 171 -11.15 17.50 3.46
CA ASN A 171 -10.47 18.79 3.47
C ASN A 171 -9.06 18.72 4.07
N GLU A 172 -8.92 18.84 5.36
CA GLU A 172 -7.65 18.77 6.07
C GLU A 172 -7.65 17.52 6.94
N MET A 173 -6.81 16.56 6.58
CA MET A 173 -6.68 15.28 7.29
C MET A 173 -5.40 15.23 8.10
N GLN A 174 -5.47 14.60 9.28
CA GLN A 174 -4.27 14.09 9.95
C GLN A 174 -3.76 12.89 9.15
N ILE A 175 -2.45 12.87 8.87
CA ILE A 175 -1.86 11.69 8.23
C ILE A 175 -1.90 10.49 9.18
N GLU A 176 -2.08 9.33 8.63
CA GLU A 176 -2.08 8.07 9.37
C GLU A 176 -0.70 7.72 9.94
N GLY A 177 -0.63 6.73 10.83
CA GLY A 177 0.61 6.24 11.42
C GLY A 177 1.18 7.10 12.55
N GLY A 178 0.48 8.16 12.98
CA GLY A 178 0.81 8.95 14.16
C GLY A 178 1.66 10.22 13.99
N PRO A 179 2.27 10.56 12.82
CA PRO A 179 2.93 11.84 12.66
C PRO A 179 1.99 13.02 12.91
N ARG A 180 2.53 14.11 13.44
CA ARG A 180 1.75 15.32 13.75
C ARG A 180 1.18 16.03 12.53
N THR A 181 1.72 15.74 11.36
CA THR A 181 1.43 16.50 10.14
C THR A 181 0.05 16.22 9.58
N LYS A 182 -0.50 17.23 8.94
CA LYS A 182 -1.75 17.16 8.18
C LYS A 182 -1.48 17.32 6.71
N HIS A 183 -2.41 16.85 5.88
CA HIS A 183 -2.40 17.04 4.44
C HIS A 183 -3.75 17.55 3.95
N GLY A 184 -3.78 18.01 2.70
CA GLY A 184 -4.97 18.58 2.10
C GLY A 184 -4.99 20.11 2.03
N GLY A 185 -5.87 20.62 1.21
CA GLY A 185 -6.05 22.02 0.89
C GLY A 185 -6.83 22.18 -0.41
N ASP A 186 -6.58 23.27 -1.13
CA ASP A 186 -7.27 23.62 -2.37
C ASP A 186 -6.33 23.78 -3.59
N ASP A 187 -5.05 23.41 -3.45
CA ASP A 187 -4.06 23.54 -4.51
C ASP A 187 -3.78 22.19 -5.19
N ASP A 188 -4.62 21.84 -6.16
CA ASP A 188 -4.46 20.61 -6.95
C ASP A 188 -3.16 20.59 -7.78
N ALA A 189 -2.49 21.73 -7.97
CA ALA A 189 -1.20 21.84 -8.63
C ALA A 189 -0.01 21.89 -7.67
N ASP A 190 -0.22 21.67 -6.39
CA ASP A 190 0.83 21.65 -5.38
C ASP A 190 2.03 20.80 -5.82
N ASN A 191 3.21 21.20 -5.37
CA ASN A 191 4.47 20.57 -5.71
C ASN A 191 5.28 20.25 -4.45
N SER A 192 5.30 18.98 -4.08
CA SER A 192 6.09 18.44 -2.97
C SER A 192 7.51 18.00 -3.38
N GLY A 193 7.90 18.23 -4.64
CA GLY A 193 9.24 17.92 -5.15
C GLY A 193 9.25 16.83 -6.22
N GLU A 194 10.23 15.94 -6.15
CA GLU A 194 10.41 14.88 -7.15
C GLU A 194 11.04 13.63 -6.52
N LEU A 195 10.51 12.45 -6.90
CA LEU A 195 11.06 11.14 -6.55
C LEU A 195 11.22 10.32 -7.83
N GLN A 196 12.47 9.98 -8.16
CA GLN A 196 12.77 9.20 -9.36
C GLN A 196 13.89 8.18 -9.07
N TYR A 197 13.70 6.94 -9.50
CA TYR A 197 14.63 5.83 -9.24
C TYR A 197 14.96 5.67 -7.75
N VAL A 198 13.92 5.51 -6.95
CA VAL A 198 14.01 5.35 -5.49
C VAL A 198 13.52 3.98 -5.08
N ARG A 199 14.29 3.29 -4.23
CA ARG A 199 13.86 2.06 -3.56
C ARG A 199 13.63 2.34 -2.09
N VAL A 200 12.50 1.81 -1.58
CA VAL A 200 12.12 1.79 -0.16
C VAL A 200 11.98 0.34 0.27
N GLU A 201 12.76 -0.09 1.23
CA GLU A 201 12.88 -1.48 1.62
C GLU A 201 12.65 -1.64 3.12
N PHE A 202 11.83 -2.63 3.53
CA PHE A 202 11.57 -3.00 4.93
C PHE A 202 10.94 -1.91 5.80
N ALA A 203 10.17 -1.03 5.18
CA ALA A 203 9.38 0.00 5.86
C ALA A 203 8.04 -0.55 6.40
N GLY A 204 7.12 0.33 6.81
CA GLY A 204 5.77 -0.07 7.19
C GLY A 204 5.64 -0.40 8.68
N TYR A 205 6.30 0.35 9.57
CA TYR A 205 6.24 0.05 11.01
C TYR A 205 4.82 0.23 11.56
N PRO A 206 4.24 -0.80 12.21
CA PRO A 206 2.92 -0.71 12.84
C PRO A 206 3.00 0.12 14.12
N PHE A 207 2.67 1.39 14.03
CA PHE A 207 2.77 2.32 15.16
C PHE A 207 1.68 2.07 16.20
N LYS A 208 0.47 1.81 15.74
CA LYS A 208 -0.69 1.36 16.52
C LYS A 208 -1.53 0.42 15.65
N THR A 209 -2.37 -0.39 16.29
CA THR A 209 -3.38 -1.19 15.57
C THR A 209 -4.28 -0.29 14.73
N ASP A 210 -4.46 -0.61 13.48
CA ASP A 210 -5.21 0.16 12.47
C ASP A 210 -4.69 1.61 12.30
N GLN A 211 -3.39 1.84 12.52
CA GLN A 211 -2.68 3.12 12.33
C GLN A 211 -1.20 2.83 12.03
N GLU A 212 -0.95 2.19 10.96
CA GLU A 212 0.36 1.81 10.45
C GLU A 212 0.98 2.96 9.63
N ILE A 213 2.29 2.91 9.41
CA ILE A 213 2.96 3.74 8.40
C ILE A 213 3.29 2.83 7.23
N ASN A 214 2.92 3.23 6.03
CA ASN A 214 3.14 2.47 4.81
C ASN A 214 4.59 2.53 4.31
N GLY A 215 4.89 1.79 3.27
CA GLY A 215 6.16 1.93 2.56
C GLY A 215 6.37 3.37 2.09
N ILE A 216 5.42 3.87 1.30
CA ILE A 216 5.32 5.29 0.93
C ILE A 216 3.86 5.74 1.04
N THR A 217 3.61 6.76 1.87
CA THR A 217 2.29 7.40 2.01
C THR A 217 2.24 8.73 1.28
N PHE A 218 1.24 8.93 0.43
CA PHE A 218 0.97 10.15 -0.32
C PHE A 218 -0.31 10.82 0.19
N GLY A 219 -0.20 11.80 1.07
CA GLY A 219 -1.33 12.58 1.55
C GLY A 219 -1.56 13.82 0.68
N SER A 220 -2.61 13.86 -0.13
CA SER A 220 -3.00 15.03 -0.94
C SER A 220 -1.89 15.64 -1.80
N VAL A 221 -1.08 14.81 -2.42
CA VAL A 221 0.03 15.27 -3.27
C VAL A 221 -0.51 15.81 -4.58
N GLY A 222 -0.09 17.03 -4.95
CA GLY A 222 -0.57 17.73 -6.12
C GLY A 222 0.17 17.41 -7.41
N SER A 223 -0.45 17.75 -8.55
CA SER A 223 0.00 17.41 -9.89
C SER A 223 1.32 18.09 -10.32
N GLY A 224 1.81 19.06 -9.55
CA GLY A 224 3.13 19.66 -9.75
C GLY A 224 4.29 18.76 -9.28
N THR A 225 4.01 17.71 -8.50
CA THR A 225 5.01 16.76 -8.01
C THR A 225 5.34 15.72 -9.07
N LYS A 226 6.62 15.39 -9.25
CA LYS A 226 7.08 14.40 -10.24
C LYS A 226 7.43 13.09 -9.54
N ILE A 227 6.79 12.00 -9.94
CA ILE A 227 7.00 10.70 -9.33
C ILE A 227 7.05 9.62 -10.40
N ASP A 228 8.22 8.96 -10.52
CA ASP A 228 8.39 7.81 -11.39
C ASP A 228 9.52 6.88 -10.92
N HIS A 229 9.51 5.61 -11.36
CA HIS A 229 10.50 4.58 -11.03
C HIS A 229 10.69 4.43 -9.52
N LEU A 230 9.63 4.04 -8.83
CA LEU A 230 9.68 3.71 -7.41
C LEU A 230 9.53 2.20 -7.19
N GLN A 231 10.31 1.64 -6.30
CA GLN A 231 10.14 0.28 -5.81
C GLN A 231 9.98 0.30 -4.30
N VAL A 232 8.89 -0.31 -3.80
CA VAL A 232 8.71 -0.66 -2.40
C VAL A 232 8.85 -2.16 -2.24
N SER A 233 9.64 -2.60 -1.28
CA SER A 233 9.89 -4.03 -1.04
C SER A 233 9.77 -4.36 0.43
N TYR A 234 8.99 -5.40 0.75
CA TYR A 234 8.80 -5.87 2.12
C TYR A 234 8.30 -4.76 3.07
N SER A 235 7.35 -3.96 2.62
CA SER A 235 6.58 -3.13 3.54
C SER A 235 5.81 -4.04 4.50
N ASN A 236 5.68 -3.67 5.78
CA ASN A 236 4.90 -4.42 6.75
C ASN A 236 3.44 -4.01 6.79
N ASP A 237 3.11 -3.04 6.01
CA ASP A 237 1.78 -2.53 5.71
C ASP A 237 1.72 -2.31 4.19
N ASP A 238 0.89 -1.40 3.72
CA ASP A 238 0.80 -1.13 2.30
C ASP A 238 2.14 -0.73 1.69
N SER A 239 2.32 -1.09 0.44
CA SER A 239 3.49 -0.63 -0.30
C SER A 239 3.34 0.84 -0.68
N TYR A 240 2.20 1.19 -1.26
CA TYR A 240 1.84 2.56 -1.64
C TYR A 240 0.42 2.85 -1.20
N GLU A 241 0.25 3.95 -0.47
CA GLU A 241 -1.08 4.41 -0.09
C GLU A 241 -1.29 5.89 -0.44
N TRP A 242 -2.47 6.20 -1.01
CA TRP A 242 -2.86 7.54 -1.45
C TRP A 242 -4.12 8.02 -0.73
N PHE A 243 -3.97 9.05 0.08
CA PHE A 243 -5.09 9.76 0.72
C PHE A 243 -5.39 11.06 -0.03
N GLY A 244 -6.20 11.00 -1.08
CA GLY A 244 -6.49 12.15 -1.93
C GLY A 244 -5.31 12.55 -2.84
N GLY A 245 -5.42 13.73 -3.45
CA GLY A 245 -4.40 14.26 -4.34
C GLY A 245 -4.65 14.01 -5.83
N THR A 246 -3.76 14.59 -6.65
CA THR A 246 -3.93 14.69 -8.11
C THR A 246 -2.66 14.37 -8.90
N ALA A 247 -1.57 13.98 -8.24
CA ALA A 247 -0.31 13.66 -8.91
C ALA A 247 -0.43 12.42 -9.81
N ASP A 248 0.32 12.40 -10.90
CA ASP A 248 0.46 11.24 -11.79
C ASP A 248 1.75 10.48 -11.47
N TYR A 249 1.71 9.14 -11.64
CA TYR A 249 2.80 8.23 -11.30
C TYR A 249 3.11 7.29 -12.47
N LYS A 250 4.38 6.86 -12.60
CA LYS A 250 4.79 5.86 -13.58
C LYS A 250 5.85 4.92 -13.02
N TYR A 251 5.86 3.69 -13.53
CA TYR A 251 6.90 2.70 -13.24
C TYR A 251 7.01 2.40 -11.74
N LEU A 252 5.91 1.91 -11.17
CA LEU A 252 5.84 1.51 -9.76
C LEU A 252 6.03 0.01 -9.61
N VAL A 253 6.84 -0.41 -8.64
CA VAL A 253 7.01 -1.81 -8.26
C VAL A 253 6.67 -1.98 -6.79
N SER A 254 5.70 -2.84 -6.47
CA SER A 254 5.49 -3.41 -5.16
C SER A 254 6.01 -4.85 -5.14
N TYR A 255 6.88 -5.17 -4.18
CA TYR A 255 7.50 -6.47 -4.07
C TYR A 255 7.39 -7.03 -2.67
N HIS A 256 6.57 -8.07 -2.52
CA HIS A 256 6.38 -8.78 -1.26
C HIS A 256 5.91 -7.88 -0.10
N GLY A 257 5.01 -6.93 -0.38
CA GLY A 257 4.32 -6.17 0.66
C GLY A 257 3.51 -7.10 1.58
N TRP A 258 3.26 -6.63 2.79
CA TRP A 258 2.55 -7.39 3.80
C TRP A 258 1.04 -7.25 3.63
N ASP A 259 0.52 -6.01 3.59
CA ASP A 259 -0.90 -5.75 3.32
C ASP A 259 -1.11 -5.41 1.83
N ASP A 260 -1.62 -4.29 1.43
CA ASP A 260 -1.96 -4.02 0.05
C ASP A 260 -0.76 -3.50 -0.77
N ASP A 261 -0.79 -3.72 -2.09
CA ASP A 261 0.27 -3.20 -2.95
C ASP A 261 0.01 -1.75 -3.35
N PHE A 262 -1.27 -1.43 -3.63
CA PHE A 262 -1.73 -0.12 -4.07
C PHE A 262 -3.07 0.20 -3.41
N ASP A 263 -3.08 0.96 -2.33
CA ASP A 263 -4.30 1.44 -1.69
C ASP A 263 -4.62 2.88 -2.08
N THR A 264 -5.86 3.14 -2.47
CA THR A 264 -6.32 4.47 -2.90
C THR A 264 -7.57 4.89 -2.15
N ASP A 265 -7.50 6.01 -1.45
CA ASP A 265 -8.61 6.50 -0.63
C ASP A 265 -8.77 8.03 -0.74
N ASN A 266 -9.81 8.53 -0.09
CA ASN A 266 -10.07 9.93 0.24
C ASN A 266 -10.01 10.91 -0.93
N GLY A 267 -10.39 10.44 -2.14
CA GLY A 267 -10.51 11.31 -3.31
C GLY A 267 -9.25 11.39 -4.17
N PHE A 268 -8.34 10.42 -4.09
CA PHE A 268 -7.22 10.35 -5.02
C PHE A 268 -7.71 10.24 -6.47
N SER A 269 -7.20 11.11 -7.35
CA SER A 269 -7.67 11.24 -8.74
C SER A 269 -6.56 11.23 -9.79
N GLY A 270 -5.34 10.93 -9.40
CA GLY A 270 -4.18 10.84 -10.28
C GLY A 270 -4.21 9.61 -11.20
N LYS A 271 -3.25 9.55 -12.11
CA LYS A 271 -3.02 8.43 -13.02
C LYS A 271 -1.77 7.66 -12.62
N VAL A 272 -1.86 6.34 -12.72
CA VAL A 272 -0.71 5.44 -12.55
C VAL A 272 -0.55 4.59 -13.81
N GLN A 273 0.63 4.61 -14.42
CA GLN A 273 0.93 3.80 -15.60
C GLN A 273 2.21 3.00 -15.42
N TYR A 274 2.18 1.73 -15.87
CA TYR A 274 3.26 0.76 -15.71
C TYR A 274 3.51 0.42 -14.25
N ALA A 275 2.57 -0.27 -13.63
CA ALA A 275 2.68 -0.74 -12.26
C ALA A 275 2.82 -2.27 -12.21
N LEU A 276 3.70 -2.74 -11.36
CA LEU A 276 3.94 -4.16 -11.08
C LEU A 276 3.75 -4.43 -9.61
N ALA A 277 2.92 -5.41 -9.27
CA ALA A 277 2.87 -6.00 -7.94
C ALA A 277 3.28 -7.47 -8.00
N VAL A 278 4.10 -7.89 -7.06
CA VAL A 278 4.55 -9.28 -6.94
C VAL A 278 4.40 -9.73 -5.50
N ARG A 279 3.47 -10.65 -5.27
CA ARG A 279 3.15 -11.14 -3.92
C ARG A 279 4.00 -12.36 -3.55
N HIS A 280 4.41 -12.43 -2.30
CA HIS A 280 5.04 -13.63 -1.76
C HIS A 280 3.97 -14.65 -1.34
N PRO A 281 4.11 -15.96 -1.62
CA PRO A 281 3.05 -16.93 -1.33
C PRO A 281 2.73 -17.14 0.15
N LYS A 282 3.51 -16.58 1.07
CA LYS A 282 3.35 -16.77 2.51
C LYS A 282 3.28 -15.47 3.32
N ILE A 283 3.16 -14.32 2.67
CA ILE A 283 3.12 -13.03 3.36
C ILE A 283 1.79 -12.35 3.05
N ALA A 284 0.90 -12.33 4.03
CA ALA A 284 -0.35 -11.60 3.97
C ALA A 284 -0.73 -11.12 5.38
N ASP A 285 -1.36 -9.97 5.47
CA ASP A 285 -1.79 -9.40 6.76
C ASP A 285 -3.09 -10.02 7.26
N GLN A 286 -3.33 -9.85 8.56
CA GLN A 286 -4.57 -10.28 9.22
C GLN A 286 -5.81 -9.52 8.74
N SER A 287 -5.65 -8.30 8.20
CA SER A 287 -6.68 -7.46 7.61
C SER A 287 -7.21 -8.01 6.28
N LEU A 288 -6.49 -8.88 5.62
CA LEU A 288 -6.77 -9.51 4.32
C LEU A 288 -6.16 -8.73 3.16
N SER A 289 -5.00 -9.18 2.72
CA SER A 289 -4.19 -8.49 1.70
C SER A 289 -4.74 -8.59 0.28
N ASN A 290 -4.69 -7.49 -0.42
CA ASN A 290 -4.98 -7.36 -1.84
C ASN A 290 -3.77 -6.84 -2.62
N SER A 291 -3.83 -6.82 -3.97
CA SER A 291 -2.93 -5.93 -4.69
C SER A 291 -3.52 -4.53 -4.84
N PHE A 292 -4.83 -4.42 -5.00
CA PHE A 292 -5.53 -3.15 -4.92
C PHE A 292 -6.60 -3.20 -3.85
N GLU A 293 -6.57 -2.25 -2.94
CA GLU A 293 -7.73 -1.80 -2.20
C GLU A 293 -8.11 -0.41 -2.69
N SER A 294 -9.41 -0.11 -2.83
CA SER A 294 -9.83 1.22 -3.23
C SER A 294 -11.13 1.62 -2.56
N ASP A 295 -11.05 2.66 -1.75
CA ASP A 295 -12.13 3.26 -1.01
C ASP A 295 -12.37 4.72 -1.45
N ASN A 296 -13.58 5.25 -1.26
CA ASN A 296 -13.79 6.69 -1.31
C ASN A 296 -13.55 7.34 0.05
N ASN A 297 -13.98 6.68 1.10
CA ASN A 297 -13.60 6.93 2.48
C ASN A 297 -14.09 5.78 3.39
N ALA A 298 -13.51 5.71 4.58
CA ALA A 298 -13.76 4.65 5.55
C ALA A 298 -15.23 4.40 5.90
N ASP A 299 -16.11 5.41 5.78
CA ASP A 299 -17.53 5.32 6.08
C ASP A 299 -18.42 5.04 4.86
N ALA A 300 -17.85 4.83 3.67
CA ALA A 300 -18.56 4.68 2.41
C ALA A 300 -19.46 5.89 2.05
N LYS A 301 -19.13 7.08 2.52
CA LYS A 301 -19.92 8.29 2.25
C LYS A 301 -19.78 8.74 0.80
N THR A 302 -20.88 9.32 0.29
CA THR A 302 -20.93 9.96 -1.03
C THR A 302 -20.38 11.38 -0.96
N VAL A 303 -19.09 11.53 -0.69
CA VAL A 303 -18.42 12.83 -0.57
C VAL A 303 -17.40 13.02 -1.70
N ALA A 304 -17.32 14.24 -2.18
CA ALA A 304 -16.39 14.64 -3.24
C ALA A 304 -15.18 15.40 -2.66
N PRO A 305 -14.02 15.38 -3.36
CA PRO A 305 -13.77 14.63 -4.57
C PRO A 305 -13.85 13.12 -4.34
N TYR A 306 -14.40 12.40 -5.31
CA TYR A 306 -14.40 10.93 -5.26
C TYR A 306 -13.02 10.38 -5.60
N THR A 307 -12.69 9.24 -5.03
CA THR A 307 -11.55 8.44 -5.47
C THR A 307 -11.81 7.96 -6.89
N THR A 308 -11.10 8.59 -7.85
CA THR A 308 -11.23 8.36 -9.28
C THR A 308 -9.88 7.99 -9.90
N ALA A 309 -9.01 7.36 -9.13
CA ALA A 309 -7.71 6.89 -9.57
C ALA A 309 -7.82 6.08 -10.87
N ARG A 310 -6.88 6.31 -11.79
CA ARG A 310 -6.87 5.64 -13.10
C ARG A 310 -5.56 4.89 -13.28
N PHE A 311 -5.65 3.58 -13.29
CA PHE A 311 -4.50 2.70 -13.51
C PHE A 311 -4.54 2.09 -14.92
N CYS A 312 -3.39 2.02 -15.57
CA CYS A 312 -3.23 1.42 -16.89
C CYS A 312 -1.88 0.70 -17.02
N ASN A 313 -1.85 -0.37 -17.82
CA ASN A 313 -0.65 -1.19 -18.00
C ASN A 313 -0.13 -1.73 -16.66
N VAL A 314 -0.94 -2.54 -16.00
CA VAL A 314 -0.65 -3.11 -14.68
C VAL A 314 -0.45 -4.61 -14.79
N THR A 315 0.57 -5.14 -14.12
CA THR A 315 0.78 -6.58 -13.94
C THR A 315 0.75 -6.92 -12.46
N LEU A 316 -0.15 -7.82 -12.06
CA LEU A 316 -0.28 -8.33 -10.71
C LEU A 316 0.10 -9.82 -10.72
N ILE A 317 1.16 -10.17 -10.01
CA ILE A 317 1.64 -11.54 -9.84
C ILE A 317 1.32 -11.98 -8.42
N GLY A 318 0.27 -12.75 -8.29
CA GLY A 318 -0.29 -13.17 -7.02
C GLY A 318 0.47 -14.33 -6.36
N PRO A 319 0.05 -14.70 -5.16
CA PRO A 319 0.74 -15.72 -4.35
C PRO A 319 0.71 -17.11 -4.98
N MET A 320 -0.29 -17.40 -5.81
CA MET A 320 -0.46 -18.71 -6.46
C MET A 320 0.33 -18.85 -7.76
N ALA A 321 0.89 -17.76 -8.28
CA ALA A 321 1.60 -17.77 -9.55
C ALA A 321 2.87 -18.63 -9.53
N GLN A 322 3.38 -18.94 -8.34
CA GLN A 322 4.55 -19.73 -8.13
C GLN A 322 4.29 -21.12 -7.55
N ASP A 323 3.28 -21.23 -6.70
CA ASP A 323 3.02 -22.42 -5.90
C ASP A 323 1.65 -22.99 -6.27
N GLU A 324 1.62 -24.01 -7.12
CA GLU A 324 0.38 -24.72 -7.51
C GLU A 324 -0.27 -25.43 -6.31
N THR A 325 0.48 -25.63 -5.23
CA THR A 325 -0.01 -26.21 -3.99
C THR A 325 -0.38 -25.16 -2.95
N PHE A 326 -0.45 -23.90 -3.35
CA PHE A 326 -0.77 -22.78 -2.48
C PHE A 326 -2.03 -23.04 -1.67
N PHE A 327 -1.91 -22.84 -0.37
CA PHE A 327 -3.02 -22.85 0.56
C PHE A 327 -3.17 -21.47 1.16
N ASN A 328 -4.34 -20.86 0.99
CA ASN A 328 -4.57 -19.47 1.41
C ASN A 328 -4.73 -19.33 2.93
N THR A 329 -3.72 -19.78 3.64
CA THR A 329 -3.63 -19.68 5.09
C THR A 329 -2.19 -19.46 5.45
N SER A 330 -1.83 -18.25 5.70
CA SER A 330 -0.50 -17.93 6.19
C SER A 330 -0.38 -18.01 7.72
N TYR A 331 -1.46 -18.33 8.42
CA TYR A 331 -1.44 -18.63 9.84
C TYR A 331 -2.04 -20.01 10.14
N ASP A 332 -1.70 -20.59 11.29
CA ASP A 332 -2.22 -21.89 11.72
C ASP A 332 -3.70 -21.78 12.12
N VAL A 333 -4.60 -22.08 11.19
CA VAL A 333 -6.05 -22.09 11.44
C VAL A 333 -6.49 -23.16 12.45
N SER A 334 -5.67 -24.17 12.68
CA SER A 334 -5.95 -25.22 13.67
C SER A 334 -5.75 -24.70 15.11
N ASN A 335 -5.06 -23.57 15.26
CA ASN A 335 -4.81 -22.93 16.54
C ASN A 335 -5.14 -21.42 16.47
N PRO A 336 -6.42 -21.04 16.37
CA PRO A 336 -6.84 -19.65 16.34
C PRO A 336 -6.40 -18.94 17.64
N GLY A 337 -5.51 -17.97 17.53
CA GLY A 337 -4.88 -17.28 18.65
C GLY A 337 -3.50 -17.82 19.01
N ALA A 338 -2.97 -18.78 18.24
CA ALA A 338 -1.55 -19.02 18.25
C ALA A 338 -0.84 -17.70 17.89
N ALA A 339 0.09 -17.34 18.74
CA ALA A 339 0.98 -16.26 18.45
C ALA A 339 1.68 -16.57 17.11
N TYR A 340 1.70 -15.60 16.24
CA TYR A 340 2.68 -15.36 15.22
C TYR A 340 3.51 -16.60 14.79
N ILE A 341 3.33 -17.02 13.56
CA ILE A 341 4.23 -18.01 12.96
C ILE A 341 5.54 -17.28 12.63
N ASP A 342 6.59 -17.57 13.40
CA ASP A 342 7.92 -17.09 13.07
C ASP A 342 8.41 -17.76 11.77
N GLY A 343 8.22 -17.07 10.65
CA GLY A 343 8.64 -17.52 9.34
C GLY A 343 10.12 -17.26 9.04
N GLY A 344 10.93 -16.96 10.04
CA GLY A 344 12.33 -16.62 9.86
C GLY A 344 12.55 -15.19 9.37
N GLY A 345 13.55 -14.95 8.52
CA GLY A 345 13.95 -13.62 8.09
C GLY A 345 12.99 -12.88 7.14
N LEU A 346 11.86 -13.48 6.77
CA LEU A 346 10.85 -12.84 5.91
C LEU A 346 9.75 -12.15 6.71
N PHE A 347 9.59 -12.48 7.98
CA PHE A 347 8.47 -12.03 8.81
C PHE A 347 8.90 -10.93 9.78
N PRO A 348 8.04 -9.95 10.05
CA PRO A 348 8.32 -8.92 11.04
C PRO A 348 8.42 -9.52 12.44
N ASN A 349 9.09 -8.84 13.34
CA ASN A 349 9.17 -9.22 14.75
C ASN A 349 8.62 -8.11 15.66
N ASN A 350 7.60 -7.42 15.18
CA ASN A 350 7.00 -6.24 15.80
C ASN A 350 5.57 -6.48 16.32
N GLY A 351 5.08 -7.72 16.24
CA GLY A 351 3.74 -8.11 16.69
C GLY A 351 2.71 -8.24 15.58
N SER A 352 3.03 -7.89 14.34
CA SER A 352 2.16 -8.12 13.19
C SER A 352 1.84 -9.59 13.01
N ARG A 353 0.64 -9.90 12.53
CA ARG A 353 0.13 -11.26 12.38
C ARG A 353 -0.14 -11.60 10.94
N LEU A 354 0.12 -12.83 10.59
CA LEU A 354 -0.22 -13.38 9.28
C LEU A 354 -1.73 -13.56 9.14
N GLY A 355 -2.24 -13.28 7.96
CA GLY A 355 -3.63 -13.44 7.56
C GLY A 355 -3.78 -14.23 6.27
N GLN A 356 -4.60 -13.74 5.38
CA GLN A 356 -4.96 -14.39 4.12
C GLN A 356 -4.93 -13.39 2.97
N TYR A 357 -4.62 -13.88 1.78
CA TYR A 357 -4.85 -13.11 0.56
C TYR A 357 -6.33 -13.06 0.24
N GLN A 358 -6.79 -11.91 -0.20
CA GLN A 358 -8.16 -11.69 -0.61
C GLN A 358 -8.26 -11.64 -2.13
N ALA A 359 -7.99 -10.52 -2.74
CA ALA A 359 -8.20 -10.31 -4.15
C ALA A 359 -6.98 -9.70 -4.86
N GLY A 360 -6.91 -9.86 -6.17
CA GLY A 360 -6.04 -9.03 -6.98
C GLY A 360 -6.50 -7.57 -6.96
N VAL A 361 -7.81 -7.33 -6.99
CA VAL A 361 -8.39 -5.98 -6.97
C VAL A 361 -9.68 -5.99 -6.15
N GLN A 362 -9.74 -5.15 -5.13
CA GLN A 362 -10.94 -4.88 -4.34
C GLN A 362 -11.34 -3.42 -4.47
N ILE A 363 -12.56 -3.17 -4.93
CA ILE A 363 -13.14 -1.83 -5.06
C ILE A 363 -14.39 -1.77 -4.18
N ARG A 364 -14.42 -0.84 -3.24
CA ARG A 364 -15.49 -0.76 -2.24
C ARG A 364 -15.78 0.68 -1.82
N ARG A 365 -16.73 0.86 -0.92
CA ARG A 365 -17.03 2.12 -0.21
C ARG A 365 -17.12 3.36 -1.10
N ASN A 366 -17.86 3.24 -2.22
CA ASN A 366 -18.08 4.33 -3.19
C ASN A 366 -16.87 4.74 -4.05
N SER A 367 -15.79 4.01 -4.06
CA SER A 367 -14.68 4.27 -4.98
C SER A 367 -15.14 4.21 -6.44
N ARG A 368 -14.49 5.00 -7.28
CA ARG A 368 -14.65 5.09 -8.74
C ARG A 368 -13.34 4.81 -9.47
N LEU A 369 -12.47 4.02 -8.86
CA LEU A 369 -11.21 3.62 -9.49
C LEU A 369 -11.47 2.99 -10.86
N SER A 370 -10.56 3.21 -11.78
CA SER A 370 -10.56 2.60 -13.12
C SER A 370 -9.27 1.84 -13.35
N LEU A 371 -9.39 0.62 -13.93
CA LEU A 371 -8.27 -0.24 -14.29
C LEU A 371 -8.40 -0.68 -15.75
N GLN A 372 -7.36 -0.43 -16.55
CA GLN A 372 -7.35 -0.75 -17.96
C GLN A 372 -6.03 -1.44 -18.36
N ASN A 373 -6.12 -2.33 -19.35
CA ASN A 373 -4.97 -3.01 -19.93
C ASN A 373 -4.10 -3.69 -18.85
N ALA A 374 -4.74 -4.50 -18.01
CA ALA A 374 -4.11 -5.13 -16.84
C ALA A 374 -4.04 -6.65 -16.97
N VAL A 375 -3.06 -7.23 -16.28
CA VAL A 375 -2.88 -8.67 -16.13
C VAL A 375 -2.97 -9.01 -14.65
N ILE A 376 -3.79 -9.99 -14.29
CA ILE A 376 -3.97 -10.48 -12.92
C ILE A 376 -3.74 -11.99 -12.93
N ALA A 377 -2.64 -12.42 -12.34
CA ALA A 377 -2.20 -13.82 -12.38
C ALA A 377 -2.02 -14.40 -10.98
N GLY A 378 -2.75 -15.47 -10.66
CA GLY A 378 -2.50 -16.28 -9.47
C GLY A 378 -3.01 -15.69 -8.15
N TYR A 379 -4.24 -15.19 -8.12
CA TYR A 379 -4.93 -14.72 -6.89
C TYR A 379 -6.07 -15.66 -6.51
N PRO A 380 -6.40 -15.77 -5.20
CA PRO A 380 -7.58 -16.52 -4.78
C PRO A 380 -8.87 -15.97 -5.41
N VAL A 381 -9.00 -14.64 -5.44
CA VAL A 381 -10.07 -13.91 -6.11
C VAL A 381 -9.45 -12.90 -7.08
N GLY A 382 -9.99 -12.77 -8.27
CA GLY A 382 -9.43 -11.84 -9.27
C GLY A 382 -9.79 -10.39 -8.98
N VAL A 383 -11.07 -10.04 -9.14
CA VAL A 383 -11.59 -8.69 -8.95
C VAL A 383 -12.88 -8.73 -8.16
N MET A 384 -13.00 -7.87 -7.16
CA MET A 384 -14.22 -7.65 -6.38
C MET A 384 -14.67 -6.19 -6.50
N ILE A 385 -15.92 -5.97 -6.88
CA ILE A 385 -16.58 -4.67 -6.82
C ILE A 385 -17.76 -4.81 -5.86
N GLU A 386 -17.62 -4.31 -4.66
CA GLU A 386 -18.59 -4.59 -3.60
C GLU A 386 -19.21 -3.34 -2.97
N ASN A 387 -20.46 -3.49 -2.55
CA ASN A 387 -21.16 -2.51 -1.73
C ASN A 387 -20.89 -2.77 -0.24
N ASP A 388 -19.64 -2.58 0.19
CA ASP A 388 -19.27 -2.66 1.61
C ASP A 388 -19.80 -1.45 2.38
N LYS A 389 -20.34 -1.66 3.55
CA LYS A 389 -20.97 -0.71 4.47
C LYS A 389 -22.22 -0.02 3.88
N LEU A 390 -22.14 0.60 2.70
CA LEU A 390 -23.25 1.29 2.04
C LEU A 390 -23.28 0.94 0.55
N ALA A 391 -24.45 1.05 -0.07
CA ALA A 391 -24.60 0.99 -1.52
C ALA A 391 -23.89 2.17 -2.19
N GLY A 392 -23.44 1.99 -3.42
CA GLY A 392 -22.85 3.06 -4.22
C GLY A 392 -21.69 2.61 -5.10
N THR A 393 -20.87 1.64 -4.69
CA THR A 393 -19.72 1.19 -5.48
C THR A 393 -20.15 0.52 -6.78
N GLN A 394 -21.08 -0.42 -6.71
CA GLN A 394 -21.61 -1.12 -7.90
C GLN A 394 -22.41 -0.18 -8.80
N GLU A 395 -23.17 0.74 -8.21
CA GLU A 395 -23.90 1.80 -8.92
C GLU A 395 -22.92 2.75 -9.64
N ASN A 396 -21.85 3.15 -9.00
CA ASN A 396 -20.79 3.97 -9.62
C ASN A 396 -20.12 3.24 -10.79
N ALA A 397 -19.87 1.95 -10.66
CA ALA A 397 -19.27 1.14 -11.73
C ALA A 397 -20.17 1.12 -12.98
N THR A 398 -21.50 1.08 -12.81
CA THR A 398 -22.46 1.08 -13.92
C THR A 398 -22.73 2.48 -14.49
N ALA A 399 -22.69 3.51 -13.66
CA ALA A 399 -23.05 4.87 -14.02
C ALA A 399 -21.90 5.70 -14.65
N THR A 400 -20.88 5.07 -15.25
CA THR A 400 -19.72 5.72 -15.85
C THR A 400 -18.64 6.22 -14.88
N GLY A 401 -18.76 5.92 -13.60
CA GLY A 401 -17.77 6.31 -12.61
C GLY A 401 -16.45 5.56 -12.76
N SER A 402 -16.51 4.28 -13.06
CA SER A 402 -15.34 3.39 -13.17
C SER A 402 -15.24 2.74 -14.55
N THR A 403 -14.01 2.49 -14.99
CA THR A 403 -13.73 1.79 -16.26
C THR A 403 -12.83 0.59 -16.02
N PHE A 404 -13.34 -0.61 -16.30
CA PHE A 404 -12.59 -1.86 -16.24
C PHE A 404 -12.56 -2.50 -17.62
N LYS A 405 -11.46 -2.34 -18.35
CA LYS A 405 -11.33 -2.79 -19.75
C LYS A 405 -10.00 -3.47 -20.02
N ASN A 406 -10.05 -4.48 -20.88
CA ASN A 406 -8.87 -5.25 -21.31
C ASN A 406 -8.09 -5.80 -20.11
N ILE A 407 -8.80 -6.41 -19.16
CA ILE A 407 -8.22 -7.11 -18.01
C ILE A 407 -8.11 -8.58 -18.38
N PHE A 408 -6.92 -9.13 -18.23
CA PHE A 408 -6.56 -10.51 -18.53
C PHE A 408 -6.25 -11.23 -17.23
N LEU A 409 -7.11 -12.17 -16.86
CA LEU A 409 -7.05 -12.84 -15.57
C LEU A 409 -6.85 -14.34 -15.75
N ALA A 410 -5.95 -14.93 -14.96
CA ALA A 410 -5.68 -16.37 -14.97
C ALA A 410 -5.18 -16.91 -13.64
N GLY A 411 -5.29 -18.23 -13.44
CA GLY A 411 -4.70 -18.93 -12.30
C GLY A 411 -5.35 -18.56 -10.97
N TYR A 412 -6.64 -18.43 -10.95
CA TYR A 412 -7.42 -18.25 -9.73
C TYR A 412 -7.49 -19.54 -8.94
N GLN A 413 -7.78 -19.45 -7.65
CA GLN A 413 -7.89 -20.62 -6.81
C GLN A 413 -9.12 -21.45 -7.15
N ASP A 414 -8.88 -22.71 -7.51
CA ASP A 414 -9.88 -23.72 -7.74
C ASP A 414 -9.53 -24.95 -6.90
N ASN A 415 -9.64 -24.84 -5.61
CA ASN A 415 -9.24 -25.88 -4.69
C ASN A 415 -10.40 -26.33 -3.81
N ALA A 416 -11.00 -27.45 -4.17
CA ALA A 416 -12.07 -28.08 -3.40
C ALA A 416 -11.62 -28.54 -2.00
N ALA A 417 -10.34 -28.62 -1.73
CA ALA A 417 -9.82 -28.92 -0.39
C ALA A 417 -9.79 -27.69 0.51
N ASP A 418 -9.81 -26.49 -0.04
CA ASP A 418 -9.96 -25.27 0.73
C ASP A 418 -11.42 -24.83 0.75
N ALA A 419 -12.12 -25.18 1.82
CA ALA A 419 -13.53 -24.87 2.00
C ALA A 419 -13.88 -23.37 1.98
N LYS A 420 -12.89 -22.48 1.90
CA LYS A 420 -13.11 -21.05 1.78
C LYS A 420 -13.18 -20.58 0.34
N PHE A 421 -12.65 -21.39 -0.59
CA PHE A 421 -12.50 -21.03 -2.00
C PHE A 421 -12.83 -22.20 -2.94
N ASP A 422 -13.77 -23.06 -2.59
CA ASP A 422 -14.06 -24.30 -3.30
C ASP A 422 -14.96 -24.14 -4.52
N ASN A 423 -15.32 -22.93 -4.88
CA ASN A 423 -16.24 -22.69 -5.97
C ASN A 423 -15.55 -22.34 -7.28
N LYS A 424 -15.53 -23.29 -8.19
CA LYS A 424 -14.91 -23.18 -9.51
C LYS A 424 -15.49 -22.10 -10.42
N THR A 425 -16.75 -21.76 -10.23
CA THR A 425 -17.48 -20.93 -11.19
C THR A 425 -17.37 -19.45 -10.91
N ALA A 426 -16.87 -19.08 -9.73
CA ALA A 426 -16.97 -17.71 -9.27
C ALA A 426 -15.62 -17.02 -9.01
N GLN A 427 -14.52 -17.75 -9.02
CA GLN A 427 -13.25 -17.21 -8.58
C GLN A 427 -12.61 -16.21 -9.53
N SER A 428 -12.85 -16.32 -10.82
CA SER A 428 -12.10 -15.56 -11.82
C SER A 428 -12.24 -14.05 -11.67
N PHE A 429 -13.44 -13.57 -11.37
CA PHE A 429 -13.70 -12.16 -11.14
C PHE A 429 -14.35 -11.91 -9.78
N GLY A 430 -14.01 -12.73 -8.81
CA GLY A 430 -14.21 -12.40 -7.42
C GLY A 430 -15.44 -12.94 -6.94
N ILE A 431 -16.39 -13.44 -7.18
CA ILE A 431 -17.38 -13.94 -6.30
C ILE A 431 -17.37 -15.41 -6.19
N LEU A 432 -17.26 -15.77 -5.06
CA LEU A 432 -17.25 -17.12 -4.60
C LEU A 432 -18.65 -17.60 -4.31
N GLY A 433 -18.83 -18.88 -4.24
CA GLY A 433 -20.10 -19.46 -3.88
C GLY A 433 -20.63 -18.98 -2.54
N SER A 434 -21.94 -19.08 -2.42
CA SER A 434 -22.75 -18.44 -1.39
C SER A 434 -22.38 -18.75 0.05
N ASP A 435 -21.71 -19.82 0.29
CA ASP A 435 -21.52 -20.37 1.63
C ASP A 435 -20.10 -20.33 2.14
N ILE A 436 -19.15 -20.08 1.27
CA ILE A 436 -17.76 -20.32 1.57
C ILE A 436 -17.22 -19.35 2.57
N ASN A 437 -17.12 -18.14 2.21
CA ASN A 437 -16.68 -17.13 3.13
C ASN A 437 -17.48 -15.86 2.89
N LYS A 438 -18.57 -15.75 3.55
CA LYS A 438 -19.57 -14.71 3.29
C LYS A 438 -19.02 -13.29 3.32
N LYS A 439 -17.91 -13.04 3.96
CA LYS A 439 -17.25 -11.74 3.97
C LYS A 439 -16.58 -11.38 2.62
N TRP A 440 -16.39 -12.35 1.73
CA TRP A 440 -15.73 -12.17 0.44
C TRP A 440 -16.70 -11.95 -0.71
N GLN A 441 -17.96 -11.77 -0.44
CA GLN A 441 -18.97 -11.67 -1.48
C GLN A 441 -19.18 -10.22 -1.90
N ASP A 442 -18.93 -9.91 -3.16
CA ASP A 442 -19.13 -8.59 -3.75
C ASP A 442 -20.58 -8.21 -3.99
N SER A 443 -21.48 -9.16 -3.84
CA SER A 443 -22.91 -8.96 -4.00
C SER A 443 -23.63 -8.60 -2.72
N ARG A 444 -22.93 -8.32 -1.66
CA ARG A 444 -23.57 -7.75 -0.49
C ARG A 444 -24.25 -6.46 -0.87
N SER A 445 -25.56 -6.54 -1.08
CA SER A 445 -26.38 -5.35 -1.09
C SER A 445 -26.33 -4.68 0.29
N ALA A 446 -26.66 -3.41 0.34
CA ALA A 446 -26.79 -2.66 1.59
C ALA A 446 -27.77 -3.33 2.59
N ASP A 447 -28.60 -4.27 2.16
CA ASP A 447 -29.52 -5.06 2.98
C ASP A 447 -28.87 -6.34 3.56
N GLY A 448 -27.58 -6.58 3.30
CA GLY A 448 -26.83 -7.71 3.83
C GLY A 448 -27.15 -9.08 3.21
N LYS A 449 -27.84 -9.11 2.09
CA LYS A 449 -28.12 -10.37 1.38
C LYS A 449 -26.84 -10.93 0.80
N ASN A 450 -26.65 -12.21 1.04
CA ASN A 450 -25.56 -12.96 0.43
C ASN A 450 -25.98 -13.48 -0.95
N PHE A 451 -25.00 -13.80 -1.75
CA PHE A 451 -25.19 -14.55 -2.99
C PHE A 451 -25.94 -15.84 -2.75
N THR A 452 -26.84 -16.20 -3.62
CA THR A 452 -27.44 -17.52 -3.67
C THR A 452 -26.59 -18.40 -4.57
N GLU A 453 -26.37 -19.64 -4.18
CA GLU A 453 -25.61 -20.59 -4.97
C GLU A 453 -26.15 -20.66 -6.40
N GLY A 454 -25.27 -20.53 -7.39
CA GLY A 454 -25.61 -20.51 -8.82
C GLY A 454 -25.98 -19.14 -9.39
N GLU A 455 -26.07 -18.09 -8.57
CA GLU A 455 -26.21 -16.73 -9.07
C GLU A 455 -24.84 -16.22 -9.59
N ILE A 456 -24.90 -15.45 -10.68
CA ILE A 456 -23.73 -14.73 -11.18
C ILE A 456 -23.57 -13.44 -10.39
N SER A 457 -22.37 -13.18 -9.86
CA SER A 457 -22.08 -11.98 -9.12
C SER A 457 -22.21 -10.71 -9.96
N PHE A 458 -22.37 -9.56 -9.29
CA PHE A 458 -22.27 -8.27 -9.96
C PHE A 458 -20.93 -8.12 -10.67
N SER A 459 -19.82 -8.36 -9.98
CA SER A 459 -18.48 -8.23 -10.54
C SER A 459 -18.28 -9.10 -11.77
N HIS A 460 -18.73 -10.35 -11.70
CA HIS A 460 -18.62 -11.27 -12.83
C HIS A 460 -19.44 -10.79 -14.04
N ALA A 461 -20.71 -10.47 -13.83
CA ALA A 461 -21.57 -9.99 -14.91
C ALA A 461 -21.08 -8.66 -15.51
N TYR A 462 -20.65 -7.75 -14.67
CA TYR A 462 -20.12 -6.44 -15.07
C TYR A 462 -18.82 -6.57 -15.87
N LEU A 463 -17.87 -7.36 -15.39
CA LEU A 463 -16.55 -7.47 -16.00
C LEU A 463 -16.56 -8.26 -17.31
N LEU A 464 -17.43 -9.25 -17.44
CA LEU A 464 -17.54 -10.07 -18.66
C LEU A 464 -18.48 -9.51 -19.74
N ALA A 465 -19.03 -8.32 -19.54
CA ALA A 465 -19.75 -7.64 -20.59
C ALA A 465 -18.85 -7.43 -21.82
N ALA A 466 -19.34 -7.83 -23.00
CA ALA A 466 -18.54 -7.98 -24.23
C ALA A 466 -17.78 -6.69 -24.64
N GLU A 467 -18.36 -5.53 -24.38
CA GLU A 467 -17.79 -4.22 -24.69
C GLU A 467 -16.55 -3.85 -23.84
N ARG A 468 -16.25 -4.63 -22.81
CA ARG A 468 -15.10 -4.38 -21.93
C ARG A 468 -13.81 -5.07 -22.42
N GLY A 469 -13.92 -6.09 -23.23
CA GLY A 469 -12.76 -6.83 -23.75
C GLY A 469 -11.95 -7.59 -22.69
N ASN A 470 -12.51 -7.79 -21.50
CA ASN A 470 -11.88 -8.56 -20.44
C ASN A 470 -11.88 -10.05 -20.78
N LYS A 471 -10.86 -10.79 -20.33
CA LYS A 471 -10.70 -12.21 -20.64
C LYS A 471 -10.26 -12.99 -19.41
N ILE A 472 -10.84 -14.19 -19.28
CA ILE A 472 -10.45 -15.19 -18.29
C ILE A 472 -9.75 -16.33 -19.01
N PHE A 473 -8.67 -16.83 -18.41
CA PHE A 473 -7.93 -18.01 -18.85
C PHE A 473 -7.92 -19.05 -17.73
N GLU A 474 -7.88 -20.30 -18.07
CA GLU A 474 -7.84 -21.38 -17.08
C GLU A 474 -6.48 -21.44 -16.37
N THR A 475 -5.42 -21.18 -17.11
CA THR A 475 -4.05 -21.29 -16.60
C THR A 475 -3.25 -20.01 -16.84
N ILE A 476 -2.29 -19.74 -15.94
CA ILE A 476 -1.36 -18.61 -16.08
C ILE A 476 -0.51 -18.74 -17.35
N ALA A 477 -0.22 -19.97 -17.79
CA ALA A 477 0.56 -20.23 -18.99
C ALA A 477 -0.09 -19.64 -20.26
N GLU A 478 -1.42 -19.60 -20.32
CA GLU A 478 -2.18 -19.04 -21.46
C GLU A 478 -2.02 -17.53 -21.61
N LEU A 479 -1.63 -16.81 -20.55
CA LEU A 479 -1.26 -15.40 -20.64
C LEU A 479 0.03 -15.18 -21.44
N GLY A 480 0.85 -16.20 -21.57
CA GLY A 480 2.11 -16.12 -22.31
C GLY A 480 3.15 -15.20 -21.67
N LEU A 481 3.09 -15.00 -20.36
CA LEU A 481 4.14 -14.29 -19.61
C LEU A 481 5.46 -15.06 -19.65
N ASN A 482 6.59 -14.35 -19.65
CA ASN A 482 7.90 -15.02 -19.72
C ASN A 482 8.19 -15.80 -18.43
N GLN A 483 8.11 -15.16 -17.28
CA GLN A 483 8.44 -15.75 -15.98
C GLN A 483 7.45 -15.26 -14.90
N PRO A 484 6.24 -15.83 -14.83
CA PRO A 484 5.25 -15.39 -13.84
C PRO A 484 5.53 -15.92 -12.42
N ASN A 485 6.78 -16.05 -12.02
CA ASN A 485 7.20 -16.59 -10.75
C ASN A 485 7.58 -15.45 -9.77
N SER A 486 7.03 -15.47 -8.58
CA SER A 486 7.19 -14.41 -7.59
C SER A 486 8.49 -14.43 -6.79
N LEU A 487 9.34 -15.45 -6.92
CA LEU A 487 10.58 -15.59 -6.14
C LEU A 487 11.86 -15.49 -6.98
N LEU A 488 11.81 -14.85 -8.13
CA LEU A 488 12.99 -14.69 -9.00
C LEU A 488 13.83 -13.50 -8.56
N ALA A 489 15.16 -13.70 -8.56
CA ALA A 489 16.10 -12.62 -8.27
C ALA A 489 16.25 -11.61 -9.43
N ASN A 490 16.03 -12.06 -10.67
CA ASN A 490 16.08 -11.24 -11.87
C ASN A 490 14.84 -11.53 -12.72
N PRO A 491 13.68 -11.01 -12.36
CA PRO A 491 12.44 -11.33 -13.03
C PRO A 491 12.29 -10.62 -14.37
N ASN A 492 11.61 -11.30 -15.29
CA ASN A 492 11.10 -10.71 -16.51
C ASN A 492 9.64 -11.15 -16.69
N TYR A 493 8.72 -10.26 -16.39
CA TYR A 493 7.27 -10.50 -16.47
C TYR A 493 6.68 -10.10 -17.83
N GLY A 494 7.50 -9.76 -18.80
CA GLY A 494 7.05 -9.36 -20.13
C GLY A 494 6.35 -10.51 -20.89
N PRO A 495 5.37 -10.19 -21.75
CA PRO A 495 4.68 -11.17 -22.58
C PRO A 495 5.58 -11.67 -23.72
N LYS A 496 5.61 -12.98 -23.92
CA LYS A 496 6.29 -13.65 -25.03
C LYS A 496 5.61 -13.38 -26.37
N ALA A 497 6.34 -13.58 -27.45
CA ALA A 497 5.76 -13.54 -28.79
C ALA A 497 4.55 -14.50 -28.89
N GLY A 498 3.44 -14.00 -29.43
CA GLY A 498 2.19 -14.75 -29.54
C GLY A 498 1.26 -14.67 -28.34
N SER A 499 1.67 -13.99 -27.26
CA SER A 499 0.80 -13.74 -26.11
C SER A 499 -0.43 -12.91 -26.49
N PRO A 500 -1.61 -13.19 -25.91
CA PRO A 500 -2.81 -12.40 -26.13
C PRO A 500 -2.70 -10.97 -25.57
N LEU A 501 -1.67 -10.67 -24.79
CA LEU A 501 -1.43 -9.39 -24.14
C LEU A 501 -0.82 -8.34 -25.05
N LEU A 502 -0.21 -8.74 -26.18
CA LEU A 502 0.62 -7.89 -27.02
C LEU A 502 -0.13 -6.86 -27.86
N SER A 503 -1.43 -7.01 -28.01
CA SER A 503 -2.24 -6.09 -28.82
C SER A 503 -3.64 -5.96 -28.26
N VAL A 504 -3.87 -4.85 -27.59
CA VAL A 504 -5.17 -4.45 -27.08
C VAL A 504 -5.45 -2.99 -27.47
N PRO A 505 -6.69 -2.52 -27.42
CA PRO A 505 -6.98 -1.11 -27.62
C PRO A 505 -6.21 -0.24 -26.64
N ALA A 506 -5.67 0.89 -27.14
CA ALA A 506 -5.03 1.89 -26.28
C ALA A 506 -6.05 2.49 -25.31
N ALA A 507 -5.61 2.78 -24.10
CA ALA A 507 -6.45 3.38 -23.07
C ALA A 507 -6.46 4.91 -23.19
N ASP A 508 -7.64 5.52 -23.10
CA ASP A 508 -7.80 6.96 -23.19
C ASP A 508 -7.05 7.72 -22.10
N GLY A 509 -6.24 8.71 -22.52
CA GLY A 509 -5.46 9.55 -21.61
C GLY A 509 -4.17 8.91 -21.10
N PHE A 510 -3.75 7.78 -21.71
CA PHE A 510 -2.46 7.13 -21.49
C PHE A 510 -1.66 7.04 -22.80
N THR A 511 -0.35 7.13 -22.72
CA THR A 511 0.56 6.99 -23.87
C THR A 511 1.10 5.55 -23.90
N ASP A 512 1.41 5.05 -25.11
CA ASP A 512 2.01 3.71 -25.30
C ASP A 512 1.29 2.59 -24.53
N SER A 513 -0.04 2.62 -24.56
CA SER A 513 -0.88 1.72 -23.77
C SER A 513 -1.51 0.58 -24.58
N GLY A 514 -1.10 0.35 -25.83
CA GLY A 514 -1.71 -0.63 -26.74
C GLY A 514 -1.37 -2.11 -26.46
N PHE A 515 -0.99 -2.45 -25.24
CA PHE A 515 -0.74 -3.79 -24.72
C PHE A 515 -1.28 -3.92 -23.28
N ALA A 516 -1.50 -5.14 -22.83
CA ALA A 516 -1.93 -5.41 -21.46
C ALA A 516 -0.74 -5.80 -20.57
N GLY A 517 -0.78 -5.34 -19.33
CA GLY A 517 0.30 -5.53 -18.36
C GLY A 517 1.34 -4.41 -18.37
N ALA A 518 2.28 -4.48 -17.42
CA ALA A 518 3.28 -3.44 -17.18
C ALA A 518 4.43 -3.43 -18.21
N PHE A 519 4.55 -4.47 -19.05
CA PHE A 519 5.66 -4.66 -19.98
C PHE A 519 5.17 -4.87 -21.40
N LYS A 520 5.80 -4.22 -22.36
CA LYS A 520 5.42 -4.28 -23.76
C LYS A 520 5.75 -5.64 -24.39
N SER A 521 6.87 -6.23 -24.03
CA SER A 521 7.29 -7.56 -24.44
C SER A 521 8.29 -8.14 -23.45
N ASP A 522 8.74 -9.38 -23.66
CA ASP A 522 9.80 -10.03 -22.89
C ASP A 522 11.22 -9.66 -23.36
N ALA A 523 11.34 -8.75 -24.32
CA ALA A 523 12.64 -8.25 -24.74
C ALA A 523 13.33 -7.47 -23.62
N GLU A 524 14.65 -7.64 -23.51
CA GLU A 524 15.47 -6.95 -22.49
C GLU A 524 15.27 -5.42 -22.51
N ALA A 525 15.14 -4.84 -23.68
CA ALA A 525 14.94 -3.40 -23.86
C ALA A 525 13.57 -2.89 -23.38
N ASP A 526 12.58 -3.77 -23.25
CA ASP A 526 11.23 -3.45 -22.78
C ASP A 526 11.08 -3.71 -21.26
N ASN A 527 12.11 -4.26 -20.61
CA ASN A 527 12.15 -4.46 -19.17
C ASN A 527 12.66 -3.19 -18.46
N TRP A 528 11.74 -2.27 -18.19
CA TRP A 528 12.05 -0.97 -17.56
C TRP A 528 12.56 -1.08 -16.10
N MET A 529 12.51 -2.27 -15.51
CA MET A 529 13.05 -2.53 -14.17
C MET A 529 14.58 -2.64 -14.16
N ASN A 530 15.19 -2.87 -15.31
CA ASN A 530 16.61 -3.15 -15.39
C ASN A 530 17.50 -2.05 -14.82
N GLY A 531 18.45 -2.46 -13.99
CA GLY A 531 19.53 -1.63 -13.46
C GLY A 531 19.20 -0.92 -12.15
N TRP A 532 17.91 -0.67 -11.82
CA TRP A 532 17.56 0.09 -10.63
C TRP A 532 16.76 -0.69 -9.57
N THR A 533 16.02 -1.71 -9.96
CA THR A 533 15.25 -2.53 -9.01
C THR A 533 16.12 -3.58 -8.31
N SER A 534 15.66 -4.10 -7.18
CA SER A 534 16.24 -5.24 -6.48
C SER A 534 15.15 -6.19 -6.01
N PHE A 535 15.30 -7.46 -6.35
CA PHE A 535 14.42 -8.55 -5.89
C PHE A 535 15.09 -9.45 -4.83
N THR A 536 16.22 -9.00 -4.30
CA THR A 536 16.97 -9.67 -3.22
C THR A 536 17.42 -8.67 -2.14
N PRO A 537 16.56 -7.74 -1.70
CA PRO A 537 17.01 -6.67 -0.79
C PRO A 537 17.51 -7.18 0.56
N GLN A 538 17.07 -8.38 1.01
CA GLN A 538 17.55 -8.98 2.26
C GLN A 538 19.05 -9.20 2.28
N THR A 539 19.65 -9.55 1.14
CA THR A 539 21.07 -9.93 1.04
C THR A 539 21.95 -8.82 0.48
N ASN A 540 21.38 -7.72 0.04
CA ASN A 540 22.15 -6.60 -0.48
C ASN A 540 23.06 -5.99 0.58
N VAL A 541 24.28 -5.68 0.19
CA VAL A 541 25.25 -4.93 1.02
C VAL A 541 25.33 -3.51 0.48
N TYR A 542 24.98 -2.52 1.30
CA TYR A 542 24.96 -1.10 0.96
C TYR A 542 26.13 -0.35 1.57
#